data_378deb40faac284b1874792d30fb3f49
#
_entry.id   378deb40faac284b1874792d30fb3f49
#
_cell.length_a   1.000
_cell.length_b   1.000
_cell.length_c   1.000
_cell.angle_alpha   90.00
_cell.angle_beta   90.00
_cell.angle_gamma   90.00
#
_symmetry.space_group_name_H-M   'P 1'
#
loop_
_entity.id
_entity.type
_entity.pdbx_description
1 polymer ?
#
loop_
_entity_poly.entity_id
_entity_poly.type
_entity_poly.pdbx_seq_one_letter_code
_entity_poly.pdbx_strand_id
1 'polypeptide(L)'
;MTNDDLLLLQTSVFTGITTDEIRDMLSCLSARETTFIKDEIIFSYGENITSIGIVLEGSVHIVKEDFWGNANLMAECVPGDIFGEAYAINSTEPLEMNIFAASTCRILFLEISKILTICPSACAFHNRLIRNLLTLVSRKNFQLNRKLEHMSKRTTREKLLSYLSMESKKANASTFTIPFNRQQLADYLSVDRSAMSNELCKLRDAGILEFNKNTFTIFEKND
;
A
#
# COMPACT_ATOMS: atom_id res chain seq x y z
N MET A 1 12.42 9.32 23.99
CA MET A 1 11.72 8.88 22.77
C MET A 1 12.58 7.78 22.16
N THR A 2 12.06 6.58 22.04
CA THR A 2 12.79 5.48 21.40
C THR A 2 12.67 5.60 19.87
N ASN A 3 13.47 4.81 19.12
CA ASN A 3 13.37 4.78 17.66
C ASN A 3 11.97 4.30 17.21
N ASP A 4 11.38 3.39 17.98
CA ASP A 4 10.04 2.87 17.76
C ASP A 4 8.95 3.92 17.97
N ASP A 5 9.09 4.78 18.99
CA ASP A 5 8.17 5.90 19.21
C ASP A 5 8.10 6.82 17.99
N LEU A 6 9.26 7.12 17.37
CA LEU A 6 9.34 7.94 16.16
C LEU A 6 8.68 7.25 14.97
N LEU A 7 8.91 5.95 14.80
CA LEU A 7 8.30 5.18 13.72
C LEU A 7 6.78 5.10 13.88
N LEU A 8 6.28 4.82 15.09
CA LEU A 8 4.84 4.76 15.35
C LEU A 8 4.15 6.11 15.05
N LEU A 9 4.79 7.24 15.40
CA LEU A 9 4.27 8.57 15.04
C LEU A 9 4.18 8.80 13.53
N GLN A 10 5.04 8.17 12.73
CA GLN A 10 5.02 8.26 11.27
C GLN A 10 4.01 7.29 10.63
N THR A 11 3.59 6.28 11.36
CA THR A 11 2.61 5.30 10.88
C THR A 11 1.24 5.96 10.72
N SER A 12 0.60 5.72 9.58
CA SER A 12 -0.63 6.42 9.19
C SER A 12 -1.80 6.26 10.17
N VAL A 13 -1.88 5.12 10.90
CA VAL A 13 -2.94 4.90 11.90
C VAL A 13 -2.78 5.75 13.16
N PHE A 14 -1.55 6.18 13.48
CA PHE A 14 -1.28 7.03 14.65
C PHE A 14 -1.18 8.53 14.31
N THR A 15 -1.54 8.92 13.08
CA THR A 15 -1.52 10.34 12.68
C THR A 15 -2.31 11.22 13.67
N GLY A 16 -1.64 12.23 14.21
CA GLY A 16 -2.22 13.20 15.16
C GLY A 16 -2.47 12.65 16.57
N ILE A 17 -1.87 11.50 16.91
CA ILE A 17 -1.85 10.93 18.27
C ILE A 17 -0.43 11.13 18.81
N THR A 18 -0.31 11.57 20.06
CA THR A 18 1.00 11.80 20.69
C THR A 18 1.64 10.49 21.15
N THR A 19 2.95 10.52 21.38
CA THR A 19 3.69 9.32 21.84
C THR A 19 3.14 8.75 23.16
N ASP A 20 2.78 9.63 24.11
CA ASP A 20 2.27 9.20 25.40
C ASP A 20 0.87 8.57 25.24
N GLU A 21 0.01 9.17 24.42
CA GLU A 21 -1.30 8.60 24.07
C GLU A 21 -1.17 7.24 23.35
N ILE A 22 -0.15 7.06 22.47
CA ILE A 22 0.13 5.79 21.81
C ILE A 22 0.53 4.74 22.86
N ARG A 23 1.45 5.05 23.76
CA ARG A 23 1.89 4.12 24.81
C ARG A 23 0.75 3.67 25.70
N ASP A 24 -0.07 4.62 26.17
CA ASP A 24 -1.25 4.32 26.98
C ASP A 24 -2.23 3.40 26.23
N MET A 25 -2.39 3.65 24.93
CA MET A 25 -3.31 2.90 24.07
C MET A 25 -2.81 1.48 23.76
N LEU A 26 -1.50 1.27 23.58
CA LEU A 26 -0.93 -0.04 23.23
C LEU A 26 -1.33 -1.13 24.25
N SER A 27 -1.40 -0.77 25.55
CA SER A 27 -1.86 -1.69 26.61
C SER A 27 -3.34 -2.07 26.42
N CYS A 28 -4.19 -1.12 26.04
CA CYS A 28 -5.63 -1.35 25.81
C CYS A 28 -5.90 -2.14 24.52
N LEU A 29 -5.01 -2.01 23.52
CA LEU A 29 -5.14 -2.67 22.22
C LEU A 29 -4.60 -4.10 22.21
N SER A 30 -4.19 -4.64 23.35
CA SER A 30 -3.52 -5.95 23.44
C SER A 30 -2.33 -6.04 22.47
N ALA A 31 -1.56 -4.95 22.39
CA ALA A 31 -0.42 -4.85 21.50
C ALA A 31 0.63 -5.92 21.87
N ARG A 32 1.09 -6.65 20.84
CA ARG A 32 2.09 -7.70 20.97
C ARG A 32 3.18 -7.49 19.92
N GLU A 33 4.40 -7.43 20.37
CA GLU A 33 5.57 -7.38 19.52
C GLU A 33 6.13 -8.78 19.30
N THR A 34 6.48 -9.11 18.06
CA THR A 34 7.06 -10.41 17.70
C THR A 34 8.16 -10.21 16.67
N THR A 35 9.27 -10.93 16.85
CA THR A 35 10.37 -10.98 15.89
C THR A 35 10.27 -12.25 15.05
N PHE A 36 10.45 -12.12 13.74
CA PHE A 36 10.48 -13.22 12.78
C PHE A 36 11.84 -13.23 12.08
N ILE A 37 12.38 -14.43 11.84
CA ILE A 37 13.56 -14.58 11.00
C ILE A 37 13.14 -14.59 9.51
N LYS A 38 14.11 -14.35 8.63
CA LYS A 38 13.86 -14.40 7.18
C LYS A 38 13.20 -15.73 6.78
N ASP A 39 12.23 -15.65 5.87
CA ASP A 39 11.43 -16.74 5.31
C ASP A 39 10.46 -17.40 6.32
N GLU A 40 10.34 -16.89 7.54
CA GLU A 40 9.34 -17.34 8.51
C GLU A 40 7.95 -16.83 8.15
N ILE A 41 6.94 -17.71 8.28
CA ILE A 41 5.54 -17.38 8.00
C ILE A 41 4.98 -16.58 9.17
N ILE A 42 4.39 -15.43 8.86
CA ILE A 42 3.71 -14.53 9.81
C ILE A 42 2.23 -14.87 9.86
N PHE A 43 1.59 -15.02 8.70
CA PHE A 43 0.22 -15.49 8.53
C PHE A 43 0.13 -16.42 7.34
N SER A 44 -0.62 -17.52 7.48
CA SER A 44 -0.77 -18.57 6.47
C SER A 44 -2.03 -18.40 5.63
N TYR A 45 -1.97 -18.86 4.38
CA TYR A 45 -3.16 -19.04 3.55
C TYR A 45 -4.23 -19.86 4.31
N GLY A 46 -5.49 -19.44 4.23
CA GLY A 46 -6.63 -20.08 4.89
C GLY A 46 -6.81 -19.73 6.37
N GLU A 47 -5.92 -18.97 6.96
CA GLU A 47 -6.01 -18.51 8.35
C GLU A 47 -7.01 -17.35 8.50
N ASN A 48 -7.82 -17.39 9.57
CA ASN A 48 -8.63 -16.25 9.97
C ASN A 48 -7.80 -15.37 10.93
N ILE A 49 -7.39 -14.21 10.49
CA ILE A 49 -6.59 -13.29 11.29
C ILE A 49 -7.48 -12.27 11.99
N THR A 50 -7.12 -11.92 13.23
CA THR A 50 -7.84 -10.96 14.07
C THR A 50 -7.02 -9.73 14.42
N SER A 51 -5.74 -9.72 14.01
CA SER A 51 -4.82 -8.64 14.31
C SER A 51 -4.25 -8.03 13.03
N ILE A 52 -4.04 -6.72 13.06
CA ILE A 52 -3.25 -6.01 12.05
C ILE A 52 -1.78 -6.04 12.46
N GLY A 53 -0.87 -6.12 11.47
CA GLY A 53 0.57 -6.01 11.69
C GLY A 53 1.11 -4.64 11.27
N ILE A 54 1.99 -4.07 12.07
CA ILE A 54 2.77 -2.87 11.75
C ILE A 54 4.24 -3.28 11.73
N VAL A 55 4.92 -3.04 10.61
CA VAL A 55 6.35 -3.35 10.49
C VAL A 55 7.14 -2.30 11.26
N LEU A 56 7.90 -2.72 12.27
CA LEU A 56 8.80 -1.87 13.04
C LEU A 56 10.22 -1.90 12.46
N GLU A 57 10.69 -3.08 12.05
CA GLU A 57 12.02 -3.29 11.45
C GLU A 57 11.94 -4.38 10.37
N GLY A 58 12.88 -4.35 9.43
CA GLY A 58 12.95 -5.32 8.34
C GLY A 58 11.90 -5.13 7.28
N SER A 59 11.51 -6.21 6.61
CA SER A 59 10.46 -6.18 5.57
C SER A 59 9.64 -7.46 5.54
N VAL A 60 8.42 -7.34 5.04
CA VAL A 60 7.42 -8.41 4.94
C VAL A 60 6.93 -8.52 3.51
N HIS A 61 6.84 -9.72 2.99
CA HIS A 61 6.27 -10.03 1.68
C HIS A 61 4.86 -10.61 1.82
N ILE A 62 3.95 -10.09 1.02
CA ILE A 62 2.61 -10.62 0.85
C ILE A 62 2.59 -11.33 -0.51
N VAL A 63 2.41 -12.67 -0.49
CA VAL A 63 2.53 -13.49 -1.69
C VAL A 63 1.29 -14.34 -1.88
N LYS A 64 0.74 -14.29 -3.08
CA LYS A 64 -0.35 -15.17 -3.51
C LYS A 64 0.20 -16.25 -4.42
N GLU A 65 -0.08 -17.50 -4.09
CA GLU A 65 0.26 -18.63 -4.94
C GLU A 65 -0.96 -19.04 -5.76
N ASP A 66 -0.73 -19.39 -7.01
CA ASP A 66 -1.77 -19.96 -7.86
C ASP A 66 -1.84 -21.49 -7.72
N PHE A 67 -2.83 -22.11 -8.37
CA PHE A 67 -3.04 -23.56 -8.35
C PHE A 67 -1.82 -24.34 -8.85
N TRP A 68 -0.98 -23.78 -9.70
CA TRP A 68 0.22 -24.42 -10.25
C TRP A 68 1.49 -24.17 -9.43
N GLY A 69 1.38 -23.46 -8.29
CA GLY A 69 2.52 -23.14 -7.40
C GLY A 69 3.34 -21.95 -7.85
N ASN A 70 2.84 -21.14 -8.80
CA ASN A 70 3.53 -19.89 -9.14
C ASN A 70 3.25 -18.84 -8.06
N ALA A 71 4.32 -18.37 -7.43
CA ALA A 71 4.26 -17.34 -6.41
C ALA A 71 4.26 -15.95 -7.03
N ASN A 72 3.27 -15.13 -6.71
CA ASN A 72 3.16 -13.74 -7.15
C ASN A 72 3.29 -12.80 -5.95
N LEU A 73 4.33 -11.97 -5.95
CA LEU A 73 4.51 -10.93 -4.94
C LEU A 73 3.45 -9.83 -5.13
N MET A 74 2.50 -9.77 -4.21
CA MET A 74 1.41 -8.79 -4.20
C MET A 74 1.86 -7.44 -3.62
N ALA A 75 2.65 -7.48 -2.55
CA ALA A 75 3.19 -6.29 -1.90
C ALA A 75 4.43 -6.62 -1.05
N GLU A 76 5.31 -5.64 -0.91
CA GLU A 76 6.34 -5.59 0.12
C GLU A 76 5.96 -4.49 1.11
N CYS A 77 5.97 -4.83 2.41
CA CYS A 77 5.73 -3.88 3.49
C CYS A 77 7.05 -3.58 4.20
N VAL A 78 7.34 -2.31 4.40
CA VAL A 78 8.56 -1.79 5.03
C VAL A 78 8.23 -1.07 6.34
N PRO A 79 9.20 -0.65 7.17
CA PRO A 79 8.93 0.01 8.44
C PRO A 79 7.94 1.18 8.33
N GLY A 80 6.90 1.16 9.17
CA GLY A 80 5.76 2.08 9.17
C GLY A 80 4.56 1.61 8.35
N ASP A 81 4.70 0.58 7.51
CA ASP A 81 3.59 0.02 6.77
C ASP A 81 2.72 -0.90 7.63
N ILE A 82 1.45 -1.02 7.23
CA ILE A 82 0.43 -1.85 7.88
C ILE A 82 -0.04 -2.91 6.89
N PHE A 83 -0.20 -4.13 7.40
CA PHE A 83 -0.71 -5.26 6.64
C PHE A 83 -1.76 -6.06 7.42
N GLY A 84 -2.53 -6.86 6.68
CA GLY A 84 -3.56 -7.75 7.23
C GLY A 84 -4.87 -7.04 7.59
N GLU A 85 -4.98 -5.72 7.45
CA GLU A 85 -6.13 -4.93 7.91
C GLU A 85 -7.44 -5.32 7.21
N ALA A 86 -7.42 -5.64 5.94
CA ALA A 86 -8.63 -6.01 5.20
C ALA A 86 -9.26 -7.30 5.73
N TYR A 87 -8.44 -8.30 6.04
CA TYR A 87 -8.88 -9.57 6.57
C TYR A 87 -9.17 -9.51 8.08
N ALA A 88 -8.36 -8.79 8.85
CA ALA A 88 -8.60 -8.63 10.28
C ALA A 88 -9.92 -7.91 10.57
N ILE A 89 -10.30 -6.90 9.77
CA ILE A 89 -11.59 -6.20 9.88
C ILE A 89 -12.74 -7.12 9.47
N ASN A 90 -12.56 -7.92 8.42
CA ASN A 90 -13.53 -8.89 7.93
C ASN A 90 -13.12 -10.33 8.30
N SER A 91 -13.08 -10.62 9.59
CA SER A 91 -12.57 -11.88 10.15
C SER A 91 -13.34 -13.15 9.72
N THR A 92 -14.43 -13.01 8.95
CA THR A 92 -15.16 -14.14 8.36
C THR A 92 -14.51 -14.65 7.07
N GLU A 93 -13.67 -13.83 6.42
CA GLU A 93 -12.98 -14.19 5.20
C GLU A 93 -11.57 -14.71 5.54
N PRO A 94 -11.23 -15.96 5.19
CA PRO A 94 -9.89 -16.49 5.40
C PRO A 94 -8.87 -15.79 4.50
N LEU A 95 -7.64 -15.73 4.96
CA LEU A 95 -6.53 -15.13 4.21
C LEU A 95 -6.27 -15.90 2.91
N GLU A 96 -6.32 -15.22 1.76
CA GLU A 96 -6.08 -15.83 0.44
C GLU A 96 -4.62 -15.75 -0.02
N MET A 97 -3.69 -15.49 0.88
CA MET A 97 -2.28 -15.31 0.59
C MET A 97 -1.41 -15.72 1.78
N ASN A 98 -0.12 -15.93 1.55
CA ASN A 98 0.85 -16.09 2.61
C ASN A 98 1.53 -14.76 2.89
N ILE A 99 1.82 -14.52 4.16
CA ILE A 99 2.58 -13.33 4.60
C ILE A 99 3.80 -13.84 5.36
N PHE A 100 5.01 -13.50 4.89
CA PHE A 100 6.25 -13.93 5.51
C PHE A 100 7.30 -12.84 5.61
N ALA A 101 8.23 -13.04 6.49
CA ALA A 101 9.38 -12.18 6.69
C ALA A 101 10.32 -12.24 5.49
N ALA A 102 10.49 -11.14 4.76
CA ALA A 102 11.44 -11.03 3.64
C ALA A 102 12.88 -10.83 4.14
N SER A 103 13.02 -10.32 5.34
CA SER A 103 14.26 -10.22 6.13
C SER A 103 13.93 -10.49 7.58
N THR A 104 14.94 -10.59 8.47
CA THR A 104 14.64 -10.53 9.90
C THR A 104 13.86 -9.28 10.19
N CYS A 105 12.67 -9.40 10.75
CA CYS A 105 11.75 -8.30 10.97
C CYS A 105 11.13 -8.34 12.36
N ARG A 106 10.74 -7.16 12.84
CA ARG A 106 10.03 -6.94 14.09
C ARG A 106 8.69 -6.30 13.80
N ILE A 107 7.63 -6.92 14.30
CA ILE A 107 6.25 -6.57 13.97
C ILE A 107 5.48 -6.31 15.25
N LEU A 108 4.73 -5.20 15.26
CA LEU A 108 3.75 -4.88 16.27
C LEU A 108 2.36 -5.31 15.79
N PHE A 109 1.73 -6.23 16.51
CA PHE A 109 0.37 -6.68 16.27
C PHE A 109 -0.61 -5.94 17.16
N LEU A 110 -1.70 -5.47 16.56
CA LEU A 110 -2.81 -4.82 17.27
C LEU A 110 -4.10 -5.60 16.99
N GLU A 111 -4.80 -6.00 18.05
CA GLU A 111 -6.06 -6.73 17.95
C GLU A 111 -7.17 -5.83 17.41
N ILE A 112 -7.78 -6.20 16.28
CA ILE A 112 -8.75 -5.36 15.58
C ILE A 112 -10.03 -5.16 16.40
N SER A 113 -10.46 -6.18 17.14
CA SER A 113 -11.62 -6.11 18.01
C SER A 113 -11.47 -5.02 19.08
N LYS A 114 -10.23 -4.85 19.59
CA LYS A 114 -9.91 -3.82 20.58
C LYS A 114 -9.86 -2.42 19.95
N ILE A 115 -9.45 -2.32 18.69
CA ILE A 115 -9.49 -1.05 17.96
C ILE A 115 -10.92 -0.60 17.69
N LEU A 116 -11.80 -1.54 17.29
CA LEU A 116 -13.18 -1.23 16.90
C LEU A 116 -14.15 -1.12 18.09
N THR A 117 -13.79 -1.62 19.27
CA THR A 117 -14.63 -1.54 20.46
C THR A 117 -14.47 -0.16 21.11
N ILE A 118 -15.60 0.46 21.48
CA ILE A 118 -15.60 1.74 22.20
C ILE A 118 -14.92 1.55 23.54
N CYS A 119 -13.85 2.28 23.79
CA CYS A 119 -13.17 2.30 25.07
C CYS A 119 -14.13 2.80 26.17
N PRO A 120 -14.29 2.10 27.30
CA PRO A 120 -15.13 2.55 28.41
C PRO A 120 -14.75 3.94 28.94
N SER A 121 -13.47 4.33 28.77
CA SER A 121 -12.94 5.63 29.15
C SER A 121 -13.18 6.76 28.13
N ALA A 122 -13.92 6.48 27.04
CA ALA A 122 -14.23 7.44 25.95
C ALA A 122 -13.02 8.24 25.46
N CYS A 123 -11.86 7.61 25.32
CA CYS A 123 -10.59 8.27 24.96
C CYS A 123 -10.69 8.96 23.60
N ALA A 124 -10.41 10.24 23.52
CA ALA A 124 -10.43 11.02 22.26
C ALA A 124 -9.45 10.45 21.22
N PHE A 125 -8.30 9.92 21.66
CA PHE A 125 -7.29 9.33 20.80
C PHE A 125 -7.74 7.98 20.20
N HIS A 126 -8.57 7.18 20.89
CA HIS A 126 -9.13 5.93 20.36
C HIS A 126 -10.05 6.21 19.15
N ASN A 127 -10.93 7.20 19.26
CA ASN A 127 -11.76 7.63 18.12
C ASN A 127 -10.90 8.12 16.94
N ARG A 128 -9.76 8.76 17.22
CA ARG A 128 -8.81 9.20 16.20
C ARG A 128 -8.15 8.01 15.50
N LEU A 129 -7.75 6.98 16.25
CA LEU A 129 -7.21 5.74 15.71
C LEU A 129 -8.21 5.07 14.74
N ILE A 130 -9.47 4.93 15.14
CA ILE A 130 -10.54 4.36 14.28
C ILE A 130 -10.69 5.19 13.00
N ARG A 131 -10.75 6.51 13.10
CA ARG A 131 -10.84 7.39 11.91
C ARG A 131 -9.64 7.25 11.00
N ASN A 132 -8.44 7.14 11.55
CA ASN A 132 -7.20 6.96 10.80
C ASN A 132 -7.21 5.62 10.06
N LEU A 133 -7.65 4.53 10.72
CA LEU A 133 -7.78 3.21 10.11
C LEU A 133 -8.79 3.25 8.94
N LEU A 134 -9.96 3.84 9.13
CA LEU A 134 -10.96 4.02 8.06
C LEU A 134 -10.41 4.83 6.90
N THR A 135 -9.66 5.90 7.19
CA THR A 135 -9.01 6.72 6.17
C THR A 135 -7.97 5.93 5.39
N LEU A 136 -7.18 5.09 6.07
CA LEU A 136 -6.19 4.22 5.45
C LEU A 136 -6.86 3.22 4.49
N VAL A 137 -7.88 2.50 4.96
CA VAL A 137 -8.62 1.53 4.13
C VAL A 137 -9.27 2.21 2.93
N SER A 138 -9.87 3.39 3.13
CA SER A 138 -10.45 4.19 2.04
C SER A 138 -9.40 4.61 1.01
N ARG A 139 -8.21 5.05 1.45
CA ARG A 139 -7.10 5.40 0.55
C ARG A 139 -6.63 4.20 -0.28
N LYS A 140 -6.46 3.02 0.35
CA LYS A 140 -6.12 1.78 -0.38
C LYS A 140 -7.19 1.43 -1.41
N ASN A 141 -8.47 1.56 -1.06
CA ASN A 141 -9.58 1.34 -2.00
C ASN A 141 -9.53 2.31 -3.20
N PHE A 142 -9.31 3.62 -2.97
CA PHE A 142 -9.14 4.58 -4.07
C PHE A 142 -7.95 4.25 -4.97
N GLN A 143 -6.83 3.81 -4.40
CA GLN A 143 -5.65 3.41 -5.18
C GLN A 143 -5.95 2.19 -6.05
N LEU A 144 -6.65 1.18 -5.51
CA LEU A 144 -7.08 0.00 -6.27
C LEU A 144 -8.05 0.37 -7.39
N ASN A 145 -9.04 1.21 -7.13
CA ASN A 145 -10.00 1.66 -8.14
C ASN A 145 -9.31 2.42 -9.28
N ARG A 146 -8.34 3.29 -8.99
CA ARG A 146 -7.54 3.97 -10.00
C ARG A 146 -6.72 2.99 -10.85
N LYS A 147 -6.08 2.02 -10.20
CA LYS A 147 -5.33 0.98 -10.91
C LYS A 147 -6.24 0.19 -11.83
N LEU A 148 -7.41 -0.22 -11.35
CA LEU A 148 -8.43 -0.92 -12.15
C LEU A 148 -8.89 -0.06 -13.34
N GLU A 149 -9.11 1.24 -13.17
CA GLU A 149 -9.48 2.15 -14.25
C GLU A 149 -8.42 2.16 -15.37
N HIS A 150 -7.13 2.23 -15.02
CA HIS A 150 -6.06 2.19 -16.01
C HIS A 150 -5.96 0.81 -16.67
N MET A 151 -6.04 -0.26 -15.88
CA MET A 151 -5.92 -1.65 -16.37
C MET A 151 -7.10 -2.08 -17.25
N SER A 152 -8.30 -1.50 -17.05
CA SER A 152 -9.50 -1.79 -17.86
C SER A 152 -9.40 -1.28 -19.30
N LYS A 153 -8.46 -0.40 -19.60
CA LYS A 153 -8.22 0.07 -20.97
C LYS A 153 -7.68 -1.08 -21.83
N ARG A 154 -8.09 -1.11 -23.12
CA ARG A 154 -7.77 -2.24 -23.99
C ARG A 154 -6.33 -2.26 -24.48
N THR A 155 -5.78 -1.09 -24.78
CA THR A 155 -4.45 -0.97 -25.40
C THR A 155 -3.43 -0.37 -24.45
N THR A 156 -2.15 -0.72 -24.64
CA THR A 156 -1.02 -0.11 -23.90
C THR A 156 -1.04 1.41 -24.00
N ARG A 157 -1.39 1.96 -25.18
CA ARG A 157 -1.54 3.39 -25.41
C ARG A 157 -2.59 4.01 -24.50
N GLU A 158 -3.78 3.43 -24.45
CA GLU A 158 -4.88 3.94 -23.62
C GLU A 158 -4.55 3.83 -22.12
N LYS A 159 -3.91 2.75 -21.69
CA LYS A 159 -3.45 2.57 -20.31
C LYS A 159 -2.46 3.66 -19.92
N LEU A 160 -1.45 3.92 -20.76
CA LEU A 160 -0.46 4.97 -20.56
C LEU A 160 -1.10 6.35 -20.48
N LEU A 161 -1.93 6.71 -21.46
CA LEU A 161 -2.59 8.02 -21.51
C LEU A 161 -3.52 8.22 -20.30
N SER A 162 -4.25 7.18 -19.90
CA SER A 162 -5.11 7.23 -18.70
C SER A 162 -4.29 7.52 -17.43
N TYR A 163 -3.18 6.83 -17.24
CA TYR A 163 -2.30 7.03 -16.09
C TYR A 163 -1.63 8.42 -16.09
N LEU A 164 -1.00 8.79 -17.21
CA LEU A 164 -0.30 10.07 -17.33
C LEU A 164 -1.25 11.27 -17.21
N SER A 165 -2.46 11.18 -17.77
CA SER A 165 -3.50 12.21 -17.61
C SER A 165 -3.91 12.39 -16.14
N MET A 166 -4.03 11.27 -15.40
CA MET A 166 -4.34 11.33 -13.97
C MET A 166 -3.20 12.01 -13.19
N GLU A 167 -1.93 11.66 -13.45
CA GLU A 167 -0.77 12.25 -12.77
C GLU A 167 -0.63 13.76 -13.11
N SER A 168 -0.89 14.17 -14.35
CA SER A 168 -0.94 15.57 -14.75
C SER A 168 -2.00 16.36 -13.97
N LYS A 169 -3.23 15.82 -13.87
CA LYS A 169 -4.31 16.43 -13.08
C LYS A 169 -3.96 16.53 -11.61
N LYS A 170 -3.35 15.49 -11.03
CA LYS A 170 -2.90 15.46 -9.64
C LYS A 170 -1.81 16.50 -9.36
N ALA A 171 -0.88 16.68 -10.30
CA ALA A 171 0.17 17.69 -10.24
C ALA A 171 -0.35 19.11 -10.55
N ASN A 172 -1.55 19.22 -11.11
CA ASN A 172 -2.13 20.45 -11.67
C ASN A 172 -1.15 21.15 -12.64
N ALA A 173 -0.45 20.36 -13.47
CA ALA A 173 0.59 20.83 -14.38
C ALA A 173 0.69 19.91 -15.60
N SER A 174 1.04 20.49 -16.76
CA SER A 174 1.33 19.71 -17.97
C SER A 174 2.66 18.96 -17.88
N THR A 175 3.61 19.47 -17.09
CA THR A 175 4.91 18.83 -16.80
C THR A 175 4.93 18.31 -15.38
N PHE A 176 5.20 17.02 -15.21
CA PHE A 176 5.18 16.34 -13.90
C PHE A 176 6.15 15.17 -13.86
N THR A 177 6.49 14.72 -12.65
CA THR A 177 7.36 13.56 -12.41
C THR A 177 6.56 12.44 -11.76
N ILE A 178 6.70 11.21 -12.28
CA ILE A 178 6.07 10.02 -11.70
C ILE A 178 7.06 9.28 -10.78
N PRO A 179 6.57 8.54 -9.75
CA PRO A 179 7.45 7.82 -8.83
C PRO A 179 8.07 6.55 -9.44
N PHE A 180 7.55 6.08 -10.58
CA PHE A 180 7.94 4.82 -11.20
C PHE A 180 9.10 4.97 -12.18
N ASN A 181 10.03 4.01 -12.15
CA ASN A 181 10.90 3.77 -13.30
C ASN A 181 10.14 3.02 -14.41
N ARG A 182 10.79 2.74 -15.56
CA ARG A 182 10.13 2.10 -16.71
C ARG A 182 9.60 0.70 -16.41
N GLN A 183 10.35 -0.11 -15.65
CA GLN A 183 9.88 -1.44 -15.28
C GLN A 183 8.68 -1.34 -14.34
N GLN A 184 8.80 -0.55 -13.28
CA GLN A 184 7.73 -0.36 -12.31
C GLN A 184 6.43 0.19 -12.95
N LEU A 185 6.54 1.10 -13.93
CA LEU A 185 5.38 1.60 -14.66
C LEU A 185 4.72 0.51 -15.50
N ALA A 186 5.51 -0.32 -16.19
CA ALA A 186 5.02 -1.45 -16.97
C ALA A 186 4.29 -2.47 -16.08
N ASP A 187 4.88 -2.81 -14.95
CA ASP A 187 4.29 -3.71 -13.95
C ASP A 187 2.99 -3.12 -13.37
N TYR A 188 2.99 -1.83 -13.03
CA TYR A 188 1.80 -1.13 -12.53
C TYR A 188 0.63 -1.17 -13.52
N LEU A 189 0.90 -0.97 -14.82
CA LEU A 189 -0.10 -0.98 -15.89
C LEU A 189 -0.39 -2.38 -16.43
N SER A 190 0.31 -3.41 -15.95
CA SER A 190 0.23 -4.79 -16.44
C SER A 190 0.39 -4.85 -17.96
N VAL A 191 1.54 -4.37 -18.44
CA VAL A 191 1.93 -4.37 -19.86
C VAL A 191 3.39 -4.79 -20.01
N ASP A 192 3.76 -5.30 -21.19
CA ASP A 192 5.16 -5.58 -21.50
C ASP A 192 5.96 -4.26 -21.55
N ARG A 193 7.15 -4.26 -20.92
CA ARG A 193 8.03 -3.08 -20.84
C ARG A 193 8.47 -2.59 -22.21
N SER A 194 8.79 -3.50 -23.13
CA SER A 194 9.26 -3.16 -24.48
C SER A 194 8.12 -2.57 -25.28
N ALA A 195 6.92 -3.17 -25.23
CA ALA A 195 5.72 -2.65 -25.87
C ALA A 195 5.36 -1.26 -25.34
N MET A 196 5.44 -1.06 -24.01
CA MET A 196 5.21 0.24 -23.40
C MET A 196 6.22 1.29 -23.85
N SER A 197 7.51 0.95 -23.92
CA SER A 197 8.57 1.87 -24.33
C SER A 197 8.40 2.28 -25.80
N ASN A 198 8.04 1.33 -26.67
CA ASN A 198 7.72 1.61 -28.07
C ASN A 198 6.52 2.56 -28.20
N GLU A 199 5.48 2.34 -27.39
CA GLU A 199 4.28 3.18 -27.44
C GLU A 199 4.57 4.60 -26.92
N LEU A 200 5.41 4.76 -25.92
CA LEU A 200 5.88 6.08 -25.46
C LEU A 200 6.65 6.84 -26.57
N CYS A 201 7.51 6.15 -27.34
CA CYS A 201 8.18 6.76 -28.49
C CYS A 201 7.17 7.22 -29.56
N LYS A 202 6.18 6.39 -29.88
CA LYS A 202 5.13 6.77 -30.85
C LYS A 202 4.32 7.98 -30.37
N LEU A 203 4.01 8.06 -29.07
CA LEU A 203 3.28 9.19 -28.49
C LEU A 203 4.13 10.48 -28.57
N ARG A 204 5.42 10.38 -28.31
CA ARG A 204 6.37 11.50 -28.47
C ARG A 204 6.47 11.94 -29.94
N ASP A 205 6.68 11.00 -30.85
CA ASP A 205 6.84 11.29 -32.29
C ASP A 205 5.55 11.86 -32.90
N ALA A 206 4.38 11.56 -32.29
CA ALA A 206 3.10 12.17 -32.61
C ALA A 206 2.85 13.53 -31.93
N GLY A 207 3.81 14.06 -31.17
CA GLY A 207 3.68 15.35 -30.49
C GLY A 207 2.65 15.39 -29.37
N ILE A 208 2.24 14.22 -28.83
CA ILE A 208 1.22 14.13 -27.76
C ILE A 208 1.88 14.33 -26.39
N LEU A 209 3.12 13.85 -26.22
CA LEU A 209 3.89 14.02 -24.99
C LEU A 209 5.40 14.08 -25.29
N GLU A 210 6.11 14.59 -24.30
CA GLU A 210 7.56 14.45 -24.18
C GLU A 210 7.92 13.78 -22.86
N PHE A 211 9.10 13.16 -22.80
CA PHE A 211 9.58 12.55 -21.58
C PHE A 211 11.09 12.54 -21.46
N ASN A 212 11.58 12.70 -20.24
CA ASN A 212 12.96 12.47 -19.86
C ASN A 212 12.96 11.64 -18.57
N LYS A 213 13.46 10.39 -18.65
CA LYS A 213 13.38 9.40 -17.55
C LYS A 213 11.94 9.28 -17.02
N ASN A 214 11.67 9.74 -15.81
CA ASN A 214 10.37 9.69 -15.13
C ASN A 214 9.62 11.04 -15.12
N THR A 215 10.14 12.05 -15.81
CA THR A 215 9.46 13.33 -16.02
C THR A 215 8.75 13.32 -17.37
N PHE A 216 7.50 13.74 -17.40
CA PHE A 216 6.63 13.78 -18.57
C PHE A 216 6.06 15.17 -18.77
N THR A 217 5.92 15.58 -20.02
CA THR A 217 5.16 16.75 -20.43
C THR A 217 4.07 16.29 -21.38
N ILE A 218 2.80 16.61 -21.09
CA ILE A 218 1.64 16.31 -21.96
C ILE A 218 1.24 17.59 -22.68
N PHE A 219 1.08 17.50 -23.98
CA PHE A 219 0.57 18.60 -24.78
C PHE A 219 -0.93 18.48 -24.97
N GLU A 220 -1.66 19.60 -24.83
CA GLU A 220 -3.07 19.64 -25.20
C GLU A 220 -3.17 19.42 -26.72
N LYS A 221 -4.17 18.62 -27.14
CA LYS A 221 -4.51 18.58 -28.56
C LYS A 221 -4.94 19.99 -28.97
N ASN A 222 -4.16 20.64 -29.78
CA ASN A 222 -4.69 21.75 -30.59
C ASN A 222 -5.71 21.14 -31.56
N ASP A 223 -6.99 21.42 -31.31
CA ASP A 223 -8.07 21.11 -32.23
C ASP A 223 -7.91 21.88 -33.56
#